data_27e8db8a1da03e66351b0c499fb1a8aa
#
_entry.id   27e8db8a1da03e66351b0c499fb1a8aa
#
_cell.length_a   1.000
_cell.length_b   1.000
_cell.length_c   1.000
_cell.angle_alpha   90.00
_cell.angle_beta   90.00
_cell.angle_gamma   90.00
#
_symmetry.space_group_name_H-M   'P 1'
#
loop_
_entity.id
_entity.type
_entity.pdbx_description
1 polymer ?
#
loop_
_entity_poly.entity_id
_entity_poly.type
_entity_poly.pdbx_seq_one_letter_code
_entity_poly.pdbx_strand_id
1 'polypeptide(L)'
;MKFTIDKHEKYVLLKLDEIKLDSEISPKLKTELILINAQGQRNIILDLSAVENVSDSSDLSSLLIGHRICENSDGVFIITGLNDQISDLVSVSQLENVLTIVSKVEEAVDLIFMEEIEKELSRESK
;
A
#
# COMPACT_ATOMS: atom_id res chain seq x y z
N MET A 1 -8.70 -14.79 -3.50
CA MET A 1 -8.21 -13.81 -2.51
C MET A 1 -9.40 -13.04 -1.95
N LYS A 2 -9.49 -13.00 -0.65
CA LYS A 2 -10.54 -12.22 0.04
C LYS A 2 -10.02 -10.84 0.36
N PHE A 3 -10.76 -9.82 0.01
CA PHE A 3 -10.36 -8.42 0.24
C PHE A 3 -11.58 -7.52 0.19
N THR A 4 -11.44 -6.32 0.73
CA THR A 4 -12.44 -5.27 0.62
C THR A 4 -11.81 -4.03 0.03
N ILE A 5 -12.58 -3.30 -0.77
CA ILE A 5 -12.16 -2.04 -1.38
C ILE A 5 -13.12 -0.95 -0.94
N ASP A 6 -12.57 0.13 -0.39
CA ASP A 6 -13.33 1.31 0.00
C ASP A 6 -12.78 2.50 -0.79
N LYS A 7 -13.56 2.99 -1.75
CA LYS A 7 -13.16 4.06 -2.65
C LYS A 7 -13.56 5.42 -2.10
N HIS A 8 -12.59 6.32 -2.02
CA HIS A 8 -12.78 7.70 -1.62
C HIS A 8 -12.34 8.62 -2.76
N GLU A 9 -12.64 9.89 -2.65
CA GLU A 9 -12.30 10.85 -3.71
C GLU A 9 -10.79 10.91 -3.98
N LYS A 10 -9.97 10.90 -2.92
CA LYS A 10 -8.52 11.11 -3.03
C LYS A 10 -7.70 9.83 -2.87
N TYR A 11 -8.30 8.72 -2.48
CA TYR A 11 -7.59 7.47 -2.26
C TYR A 11 -8.51 6.26 -2.31
N VAL A 12 -7.91 5.09 -2.40
CA VAL A 12 -8.59 3.80 -2.25
C VAL A 12 -7.98 3.08 -1.06
N LEU A 13 -8.83 2.57 -0.19
CA LEU A 13 -8.41 1.70 0.90
C LEU A 13 -8.68 0.25 0.50
N LEU A 14 -7.61 -0.52 0.37
CA LEU A 14 -7.67 -1.96 0.08
C LEU A 14 -7.28 -2.71 1.34
N LYS A 15 -8.21 -3.49 1.89
CA LYS A 15 -7.93 -4.37 3.02
C LYS A 15 -7.84 -5.80 2.55
N LEU A 16 -6.71 -6.46 2.80
CA LEU A 16 -6.51 -7.86 2.50
C LEU A 16 -7.06 -8.70 3.65
N ASP A 17 -8.09 -9.51 3.38
CA ASP A 17 -8.76 -10.35 4.38
C ASP A 17 -8.25 -11.80 4.31
N GLU A 18 -6.93 -11.94 4.31
CA GLU A 18 -6.22 -13.24 4.31
C GLU A 18 -5.31 -13.30 5.52
N ILE A 19 -5.18 -14.48 6.10
CA ILE A 19 -4.31 -14.70 7.25
C ILE A 19 -2.84 -14.75 6.82
N LYS A 20 -2.58 -15.23 5.60
CA LYS A 20 -1.23 -15.38 5.06
C LYS A 20 -1.05 -14.62 3.77
N LEU A 21 0.11 -14.01 3.63
CA LEU A 21 0.61 -13.54 2.35
C LEU A 21 1.65 -14.56 1.89
N ASP A 22 1.31 -15.36 0.89
CA ASP A 22 2.10 -16.46 0.40
C ASP A 22 2.25 -16.44 -1.12
N SER A 23 2.84 -17.49 -1.69
CA SER A 23 3.07 -17.57 -3.14
C SER A 23 1.78 -17.64 -3.97
N GLU A 24 0.66 -17.99 -3.37
CA GLU A 24 -0.65 -17.97 -4.02
C GLU A 24 -1.27 -16.57 -3.98
N ILE A 25 -1.24 -15.93 -2.82
CA ILE A 25 -1.90 -14.64 -2.60
C ILE A 25 -1.10 -13.47 -3.19
N SER A 26 0.23 -13.51 -3.10
CA SER A 26 1.06 -12.39 -3.56
C SER A 26 0.82 -12.00 -5.03
N PRO A 27 0.78 -12.95 -6.00
CA PRO A 27 0.46 -12.59 -7.39
C PRO A 27 -0.94 -12.01 -7.56
N LYS A 28 -1.91 -12.49 -6.78
CA LYS A 28 -3.28 -11.99 -6.83
C LYS A 28 -3.37 -10.56 -6.28
N LEU A 29 -2.63 -10.29 -5.22
CA LEU A 29 -2.54 -8.94 -4.66
C LEU A 29 -1.90 -7.97 -5.66
N LYS A 30 -0.82 -8.39 -6.33
CA LYS A 30 -0.19 -7.58 -7.39
C LYS A 30 -1.19 -7.21 -8.48
N THR A 31 -1.94 -8.20 -8.97
CA THR A 31 -2.94 -8.00 -10.01
C THR A 31 -3.99 -6.99 -9.56
N GLU A 32 -4.49 -7.12 -8.34
CA GLU A 32 -5.51 -6.21 -7.82
C GLU A 32 -4.99 -4.78 -7.69
N LEU A 33 -3.76 -4.61 -7.20
CA LEU A 33 -3.14 -3.28 -7.10
C LEU A 33 -2.99 -2.64 -8.48
N ILE A 34 -2.55 -3.41 -9.46
CA ILE A 34 -2.40 -2.93 -10.84
C ILE A 34 -3.75 -2.50 -11.41
N LEU A 35 -4.80 -3.30 -11.19
CA LEU A 35 -6.14 -3.00 -11.67
C LEU A 35 -6.70 -1.72 -11.03
N ILE A 36 -6.54 -1.55 -9.73
CA ILE A 36 -6.99 -0.34 -9.03
C ILE A 36 -6.30 0.89 -9.61
N ASN A 37 -4.99 0.82 -9.77
CA ASN A 37 -4.20 1.92 -10.32
C ASN A 37 -4.59 2.22 -11.77
N ALA A 38 -4.81 1.19 -12.58
CA ALA A 38 -5.20 1.34 -13.99
C ALA A 38 -6.57 2.01 -14.15
N GLN A 39 -7.41 1.97 -13.13
CA GLN A 39 -8.70 2.65 -13.11
C GLN A 39 -8.60 4.13 -12.73
N GLY A 40 -7.38 4.66 -12.61
CA GLY A 40 -7.14 6.06 -12.31
C GLY A 40 -6.87 6.37 -10.85
N GLN A 41 -6.75 5.35 -9.99
CA GLN A 41 -6.49 5.52 -8.56
C GLN A 41 -4.98 5.54 -8.33
N ARG A 42 -4.43 6.72 -8.07
CA ARG A 42 -3.00 6.88 -7.85
C ARG A 42 -2.57 6.75 -6.39
N ASN A 43 -3.50 6.96 -5.44
CA ASN A 43 -3.22 6.87 -4.02
C ASN A 43 -3.92 5.63 -3.46
N ILE A 44 -3.14 4.68 -2.94
CA ILE A 44 -3.65 3.42 -2.42
C ILE A 44 -3.13 3.21 -1.00
N ILE A 45 -4.04 2.91 -0.08
CA ILE A 45 -3.71 2.46 1.26
C ILE A 45 -3.97 0.96 1.30
N LEU A 46 -2.95 0.19 1.65
CA LEU A 46 -3.06 -1.26 1.82
C LEU A 46 -3.07 -1.58 3.31
N ASP A 47 -4.19 -2.10 3.78
CA ASP A 47 -4.37 -2.50 5.17
C ASP A 47 -4.12 -4.00 5.30
N LEU A 48 -3.06 -4.37 6.03
CA LEU A 48 -2.63 -5.74 6.26
C LEU A 48 -2.94 -6.22 7.69
N SER A 49 -3.88 -5.57 8.38
CA SER A 49 -4.17 -5.89 9.78
C SER A 49 -4.71 -7.30 10.00
N ALA A 50 -5.31 -7.92 8.98
CA ALA A 50 -5.79 -9.30 9.06
C ALA A 50 -4.68 -10.32 8.78
N VAL A 51 -3.56 -9.90 8.19
CA VAL A 51 -2.46 -10.80 7.83
C VAL A 51 -1.60 -11.10 9.05
N GLU A 52 -1.50 -12.38 9.39
CA GLU A 52 -0.74 -12.83 10.55
C GLU A 52 0.70 -13.16 10.19
N ASN A 53 0.94 -13.70 8.98
CA ASN A 53 2.29 -14.03 8.56
C ASN A 53 2.49 -13.90 7.05
N VAL A 54 3.78 -13.72 6.69
CA VAL A 54 4.26 -13.75 5.32
C VAL A 54 5.14 -14.97 5.21
N SER A 55 4.86 -15.86 4.25
CA SER A 55 5.55 -17.16 4.15
C SER A 55 7.01 -17.06 3.73
N ASP A 56 7.31 -16.09 2.85
CA ASP A 56 8.67 -15.90 2.34
C ASP A 56 8.87 -14.41 2.01
N SER A 57 10.11 -13.92 2.13
CA SER A 57 10.42 -12.54 1.82
C SER A 57 10.10 -12.17 0.37
N SER A 58 10.13 -13.14 -0.55
CA SER A 58 9.76 -12.90 -1.95
C SER A 58 8.29 -12.50 -2.11
N ASP A 59 7.44 -12.88 -1.14
CA ASP A 59 6.02 -12.53 -1.17
C ASP A 59 5.78 -11.05 -0.87
N LEU A 60 6.79 -10.35 -0.34
CA LEU A 60 6.75 -8.91 -0.16
C LEU A 60 6.88 -8.14 -1.48
N SER A 61 7.18 -8.83 -2.58
CA SER A 61 7.30 -8.21 -3.90
C SER A 61 6.03 -7.52 -4.36
N SER A 62 4.86 -7.97 -3.88
CA SER A 62 3.58 -7.31 -4.15
C SER A 62 3.56 -5.88 -3.59
N LEU A 63 4.20 -5.65 -2.44
CA LEU A 63 4.28 -4.33 -1.82
C LEU A 63 5.14 -3.38 -2.65
N LEU A 64 6.24 -3.89 -3.21
CA LEU A 64 7.09 -3.12 -4.11
C LEU A 64 6.37 -2.71 -5.39
N ILE A 65 5.54 -3.60 -5.94
CA ILE A 65 4.74 -3.28 -7.11
C ILE A 65 3.76 -2.16 -6.79
N GLY A 66 3.06 -2.24 -5.65
CA GLY A 66 2.16 -1.18 -5.20
C GLY A 66 2.87 0.16 -5.13
N HIS A 67 4.06 0.19 -4.53
CA HIS A 67 4.87 1.39 -4.43
C HIS A 67 5.21 1.97 -5.81
N ARG A 68 5.71 1.13 -6.72
CA ARG A 68 6.14 1.57 -8.05
C ARG A 68 5.01 2.11 -8.90
N ILE A 69 3.87 1.43 -8.94
CA ILE A 69 2.75 1.86 -9.77
C ILE A 69 2.14 3.18 -9.28
N CYS A 70 2.05 3.36 -7.97
CA CYS A 70 1.55 4.61 -7.40
C CYS A 70 2.54 5.76 -7.65
N GLU A 71 3.83 5.51 -7.45
CA GLU A 71 4.87 6.52 -7.72
C GLU A 71 4.87 6.93 -9.18
N ASN A 72 4.76 5.97 -10.10
CA ASN A 72 4.71 6.26 -11.54
C ASN A 72 3.47 7.05 -11.96
N SER A 73 2.41 7.00 -11.15
CA SER A 73 1.17 7.74 -11.39
C SER A 73 1.14 9.07 -10.63
N ASP A 74 2.26 9.47 -10.05
CA ASP A 74 2.38 10.68 -9.22
C ASP A 74 1.49 10.61 -7.98
N GLY A 75 1.35 9.42 -7.42
CA GLY A 75 0.61 9.17 -6.19
C GLY A 75 1.47 8.52 -5.13
N VAL A 76 0.82 8.03 -4.08
CA VAL A 76 1.50 7.37 -2.96
C VAL A 76 0.85 6.03 -2.64
N PHE A 77 1.68 5.10 -2.20
CA PHE A 77 1.27 3.80 -1.71
C PHE A 77 1.66 3.68 -0.25
N ILE A 78 0.68 3.50 0.63
CA ILE A 78 0.92 3.47 2.07
C ILE A 78 0.41 2.15 2.62
N ILE A 79 1.25 1.50 3.44
CA ILE A 79 0.93 0.22 4.07
C ILE A 79 0.66 0.47 5.54
N THR A 80 -0.36 -0.18 6.07
CA THR A 80 -0.73 -0.05 7.47
C THR A 80 -1.14 -1.41 8.04
N GLY A 81 -1.10 -1.52 9.36
CA GLY A 81 -1.59 -2.70 10.05
C GLY A 81 -0.61 -3.86 10.15
N LEU A 82 0.69 -3.62 9.94
CA LEU A 82 1.68 -4.69 10.07
C LEU A 82 1.82 -5.12 11.53
N ASN A 83 1.85 -6.43 11.77
CA ASN A 83 2.26 -6.94 13.07
C ASN A 83 3.79 -6.92 13.19
N ASP A 84 4.31 -7.21 14.38
CA ASP A 84 5.75 -7.16 14.66
C ASP A 84 6.55 -8.12 13.78
N GLN A 85 6.02 -9.32 13.54
CA GLN A 85 6.69 -10.34 12.74
C GLN A 85 6.88 -9.87 11.29
N ILE A 86 5.83 -9.31 10.70
CA ILE A 86 5.87 -8.81 9.31
C ILE A 86 6.74 -7.55 9.24
N SER A 87 6.64 -6.68 10.24
CA SER A 87 7.48 -5.48 10.33
C SER A 87 8.96 -5.86 10.39
N ASP A 88 9.32 -6.88 11.17
CA ASP A 88 10.69 -7.37 11.24
C ASP A 88 11.17 -7.93 9.89
N LEU A 89 10.30 -8.67 9.19
CA LEU A 89 10.64 -9.21 7.88
C LEU A 89 10.89 -8.10 6.85
N VAL A 90 10.07 -7.04 6.88
CA VAL A 90 10.25 -5.87 6.03
C VAL A 90 11.60 -5.20 6.31
N SER A 91 11.96 -5.06 7.59
CA SER A 91 13.23 -4.47 8.01
C SER A 91 14.43 -5.30 7.55
N VAL A 92 14.38 -6.62 7.80
CA VAL A 92 15.45 -7.55 7.39
C VAL A 92 15.62 -7.57 5.87
N SER A 93 14.53 -7.40 5.13
CA SER A 93 14.54 -7.35 3.67
C SER A 93 14.95 -5.98 3.12
N GLN A 94 15.26 -5.03 3.99
CA GLN A 94 15.70 -3.66 3.64
C GLN A 94 14.65 -2.87 2.85
N LEU A 95 13.37 -3.15 3.08
CA LEU A 95 12.27 -2.47 2.39
C LEU A 95 11.72 -1.28 3.17
N GLU A 96 12.11 -1.11 4.43
CA GLU A 96 11.61 -0.03 5.27
C GLU A 96 11.96 1.37 4.76
N ASN A 97 13.04 1.50 3.99
CA ASN A 97 13.47 2.77 3.39
C ASN A 97 12.81 3.04 2.03
N VAL A 98 12.16 2.03 1.46
CA VAL A 98 11.50 2.13 0.16
C VAL A 98 10.00 2.32 0.33
N LEU A 99 9.40 1.55 1.26
CA LEU A 99 7.97 1.54 1.50
C LEU A 99 7.58 2.59 2.54
N THR A 100 6.41 3.17 2.36
CA THR A 100 5.81 4.06 3.37
C THR A 100 4.88 3.23 4.24
N ILE A 101 5.22 3.11 5.50
CA ILE A 101 4.49 2.28 6.47
C ILE A 101 4.08 3.14 7.66
N VAL A 102 2.81 3.07 8.01
CA VAL A 102 2.25 3.78 9.17
C VAL A 102 1.47 2.80 10.05
N SER A 103 1.18 3.19 11.28
CA SER A 103 0.50 2.31 12.24
C SER A 103 -0.98 2.13 11.95
N LYS A 104 -1.66 3.19 11.50
CA LYS A 104 -3.11 3.24 11.39
C LYS A 104 -3.57 3.82 10.06
N VAL A 105 -4.77 3.43 9.64
CA VAL A 105 -5.40 3.97 8.44
C VAL A 105 -5.53 5.51 8.50
N GLU A 106 -5.87 6.07 9.66
CA GLU A 106 -6.03 7.51 9.84
C GLU A 106 -4.74 8.27 9.53
N GLU A 107 -3.60 7.73 9.94
CA GLU A 107 -2.28 8.32 9.64
C GLU A 107 -2.01 8.30 8.13
N ALA A 108 -2.38 7.21 7.46
CA ALA A 108 -2.22 7.08 6.01
C ALA A 108 -3.08 8.11 5.27
N VAL A 109 -4.33 8.29 5.70
CA VAL A 109 -5.24 9.27 5.11
C VAL A 109 -4.68 10.67 5.26
N ASP A 110 -4.17 11.02 6.44
CA ASP A 110 -3.58 12.33 6.70
C ASP A 110 -2.38 12.59 5.78
N LEU A 111 -1.52 11.59 5.59
CA LEU A 111 -0.37 11.72 4.68
C LEU A 111 -0.81 11.98 3.24
N ILE A 112 -1.85 11.31 2.78
CA ILE A 112 -2.38 11.51 1.43
C ILE A 112 -2.89 12.94 1.25
N PHE A 113 -3.65 13.45 2.21
CA PHE A 113 -4.17 14.81 2.13
C PHE A 113 -3.04 15.84 2.15
N MET A 114 -2.01 15.63 2.96
CA MET A 114 -0.83 16.50 2.97
C MET A 114 -0.12 16.52 1.62
N GLU A 115 0.08 15.35 1.00
CA GLU A 115 0.69 15.23 -0.32
C GLU A 115 -0.14 15.94 -1.39
N GLU A 116 -1.46 15.80 -1.36
CA GLU A 116 -2.35 16.44 -2.31
C GLU A 116 -2.32 17.97 -2.17
N ILE A 117 -2.27 18.47 -0.94
CA ILE A 117 -2.16 19.92 -0.67
C ILE A 117 -0.83 20.46 -1.20
N GLU A 118 0.27 19.75 -0.96
CA GLU A 118 1.59 20.14 -1.45
C GLU A 118 1.61 20.23 -2.98
N LYS A 119 0.98 19.28 -3.66
CA LYS A 119 0.89 19.28 -5.11
C LYS A 119 0.11 20.47 -5.65
N GLU A 120 -1.00 20.82 -5.01
CA GLU A 120 -1.79 21.99 -5.37
C GLU A 120 -1.01 23.29 -5.18
N LEU A 121 -0.29 23.42 -4.07
CA LEU A 121 0.54 24.57 -3.80
C LEU A 121 1.68 24.70 -4.82
N SER A 122 2.29 23.60 -5.21
CA SER A 122 3.33 23.59 -6.24
C SER A 122 2.80 24.04 -7.60
N ARG A 123 1.57 23.68 -7.96
CA ARG A 123 0.93 24.13 -9.19
C ARG A 123 0.64 25.62 -9.18
N GLU A 124 0.19 26.13 -8.04
CA GLU A 124 -0.13 27.54 -7.88
C GLU A 124 1.11 28.45 -7.92
N SER A 125 2.26 27.91 -7.50
CA SER A 125 3.51 28.68 -7.48
C SER A 125 4.18 28.79 -8.85
N LYS A 126 3.63 28.15 -9.85
CA LYS A 126 4.14 28.23 -11.24
C LYS A 126 3.41 29.35 -12.04
#